data_eee17be3cf779eb5f7feee0c9d99bdbe
#
_entry.id   eee17be3cf779eb5f7feee0c9d99bdbe
#
_cell.length_a   1.000
_cell.length_b   1.000
_cell.length_c   1.000
_cell.angle_alpha   90.00
_cell.angle_beta   90.00
_cell.angle_gamma   90.00
#
_symmetry.space_group_name_H-M   'P 1'
#
loop_
_entity.id
_entity.type
_entity.pdbx_description
1 polymer ?
#
loop_
_entity_poly.entity_id
_entity_poly.type
_entity_poly.pdbx_seq_one_letter_code
_entity_poly.pdbx_strand_id
1 'polypeptide(L)'
;MIFYIGSQEWELKFVTQEEMNREWETEFEPFIDGEFLLGLTIATTSTILINKDFPRRMSSVFNHELMHACIASYHLSKSDDTNKKCYTEEDICNLMEVCGDEYCRLVREFKPIIEEEKNAVQIKENRTTSTRRN
;
A
#
# COMPACT_ATOMS: atom_id res chain seq x y z
N MET A 1 -10.83 -5.53 2.70
CA MET A 1 -10.70 -5.54 4.17
C MET A 1 -10.71 -4.11 4.69
N ILE A 2 -11.63 -3.81 5.57
CA ILE A 2 -11.85 -2.46 6.10
C ILE A 2 -11.09 -2.26 7.40
N PHE A 3 -10.48 -1.09 7.57
CA PHE A 3 -9.81 -0.70 8.79
C PHE A 3 -9.90 0.82 8.96
N TYR A 4 -9.47 1.35 10.11
CA TYR A 4 -9.58 2.77 10.42
C TYR A 4 -8.23 3.36 10.78
N ILE A 5 -8.00 4.58 10.31
CA ILE A 5 -6.90 5.45 10.76
C ILE A 5 -7.58 6.67 11.37
N GLY A 6 -7.52 6.80 12.71
CA GLY A 6 -8.35 7.75 13.40
C GLY A 6 -9.82 7.45 13.14
N SER A 7 -10.57 8.42 12.66
CA SER A 7 -11.97 8.27 12.26
C SER A 7 -12.16 7.97 10.78
N GLN A 8 -11.08 7.94 10.01
CA GLN A 8 -11.11 7.70 8.55
C GLN A 8 -11.17 6.22 8.24
N GLU A 9 -12.19 5.81 7.47
CA GLU A 9 -12.32 4.43 6.99
C GLU A 9 -11.42 4.20 5.77
N TRP A 10 -10.69 3.09 5.78
CA TRP A 10 -9.81 2.66 4.69
C TRP A 10 -10.12 1.23 4.28
N GLU A 11 -9.85 0.92 3.02
CA GLU A 11 -9.96 -0.44 2.49
C GLU A 11 -8.61 -0.91 1.98
N LEU A 12 -8.19 -2.10 2.42
CA LEU A 12 -7.00 -2.79 1.92
C LEU A 12 -7.43 -3.87 0.94
N LYS A 13 -6.82 -3.88 -0.25
CA LYS A 13 -7.05 -4.89 -1.29
C LYS A 13 -5.73 -5.47 -1.78
N PHE A 14 -5.72 -6.79 -1.97
CA PHE A 14 -4.61 -7.48 -2.63
C PHE A 14 -5.02 -7.73 -4.08
N VAL A 15 -4.27 -7.19 -5.02
CA VAL A 15 -4.65 -7.17 -6.44
C VAL A 15 -3.51 -7.70 -7.30
N THR A 16 -3.84 -8.14 -8.53
CA THR A 16 -2.85 -8.52 -9.53
C THR A 16 -2.26 -7.29 -10.19
N GLN A 17 -1.15 -7.45 -10.91
CA GLN A 17 -0.54 -6.38 -11.69
C GLN A 17 -1.54 -5.79 -12.70
N GLU A 18 -2.32 -6.63 -13.35
CA GLU A 18 -3.33 -6.18 -14.31
C GLU A 18 -4.42 -5.33 -13.66
N GLU A 19 -4.92 -5.75 -12.49
CA GLU A 19 -5.89 -4.97 -11.72
C GLU A 19 -5.28 -3.65 -11.24
N MET A 20 -4.02 -3.66 -10.83
CA MET A 20 -3.28 -2.47 -10.43
C MET A 20 -3.20 -1.45 -11.58
N ASN A 21 -2.88 -1.92 -12.77
CA ASN A 21 -2.79 -1.07 -13.95
C ASN A 21 -4.14 -0.42 -14.27
N ARG A 22 -5.22 -1.16 -14.17
CA ARG A 22 -6.58 -0.63 -14.41
C ARG A 22 -6.96 0.46 -13.41
N GLU A 23 -6.65 0.25 -12.13
CA GLU A 23 -6.91 1.26 -11.09
C GLU A 23 -6.07 2.52 -11.31
N TRP A 24 -4.80 2.35 -11.68
CA TRP A 24 -3.93 3.48 -11.99
C TRP A 24 -4.46 4.31 -13.15
N GLU A 25 -4.86 3.67 -14.25
CA GLU A 25 -5.38 4.35 -15.44
C GLU A 25 -6.69 5.09 -15.16
N THR A 26 -7.51 4.59 -14.24
CA THR A 26 -8.77 5.22 -13.85
C THR A 26 -8.53 6.52 -13.08
N GLU A 27 -7.53 6.52 -12.18
CA GLU A 27 -7.29 7.63 -11.24
C GLU A 27 -6.22 8.61 -11.72
N PHE A 28 -5.33 8.19 -12.60
CA PHE A 28 -4.15 8.96 -12.99
C PHE A 28 -3.99 9.01 -14.51
N GLU A 29 -2.80 8.70 -14.99
CA GLU A 29 -2.45 8.72 -16.42
C GLU A 29 -2.45 7.30 -16.99
N PRO A 30 -2.48 7.14 -18.34
CA PRO A 30 -2.31 5.83 -18.94
C PRO A 30 -1.04 5.14 -18.45
N PHE A 31 -1.16 3.85 -18.14
CA PHE A 31 -0.04 3.08 -17.64
C PHE A 31 0.96 2.79 -18.78
N ILE A 32 2.23 3.01 -18.52
CA ILE A 32 3.30 2.79 -19.50
C ILE A 32 3.70 1.31 -19.49
N ASP A 33 3.70 0.66 -20.66
CA ASP A 33 4.11 -0.73 -20.79
C ASP A 33 5.53 -0.95 -20.25
N GLY A 34 5.70 -2.02 -19.47
CA GLY A 34 6.97 -2.37 -18.87
C GLY A 34 7.20 -1.78 -17.49
N GLU A 35 6.39 -0.83 -17.07
CA GLU A 35 6.39 -0.35 -15.68
C GLU A 35 5.50 -1.23 -14.82
N PHE A 36 5.76 -1.26 -13.53
CA PHE A 36 4.91 -1.96 -12.58
C PHE A 36 4.87 -1.22 -11.24
N LEU A 37 3.74 -1.35 -10.58
CA LEU A 37 3.54 -0.78 -9.25
C LEU A 37 3.45 -1.92 -8.24
N LEU A 38 4.18 -1.80 -7.14
CA LEU A 38 4.13 -2.76 -6.03
C LEU A 38 2.97 -2.46 -5.08
N GLY A 39 2.59 -1.20 -4.98
CA GLY A 39 1.48 -0.75 -4.16
C GLY A 39 0.97 0.61 -4.60
N LEU A 40 -0.19 0.98 -4.10
CA LEU A 40 -0.82 2.26 -4.44
C LEU A 40 -1.76 2.68 -3.31
N THR A 41 -1.63 3.94 -2.89
CA THR A 41 -2.55 4.57 -1.95
C THR A 41 -3.38 5.60 -2.70
N ILE A 42 -4.69 5.41 -2.72
CA ILE A 42 -5.64 6.30 -3.39
C ILE A 42 -6.40 7.07 -2.32
N ALA A 43 -6.00 8.31 -2.07
CA ALA A 43 -6.58 9.13 -1.00
C ALA A 43 -8.05 9.48 -1.26
N THR A 44 -8.43 9.70 -2.51
CA THR A 44 -9.80 10.06 -2.90
C THR A 44 -10.83 8.99 -2.56
N THR A 45 -10.44 7.72 -2.60
CA THR A 45 -11.31 6.58 -2.29
C THR A 45 -10.93 5.90 -0.98
N SER A 46 -9.90 6.38 -0.30
CA SER A 46 -9.34 5.79 0.93
C SER A 46 -9.06 4.30 0.77
N THR A 47 -8.28 3.97 -0.27
CA THR A 47 -7.96 2.59 -0.64
C THR A 47 -6.46 2.40 -0.70
N ILE A 48 -5.99 1.27 -0.17
CA ILE A 48 -4.62 0.79 -0.33
C ILE A 48 -4.66 -0.47 -1.18
N LEU A 49 -3.89 -0.48 -2.25
CA LEU A 49 -3.72 -1.64 -3.12
C LEU A 49 -2.32 -2.21 -2.94
N ILE A 50 -2.23 -3.52 -2.75
CA ILE A 50 -0.95 -4.23 -2.65
C ILE A 50 -0.90 -5.26 -3.77
N ASN A 51 0.19 -5.23 -4.56
CA ASN A 51 0.38 -6.13 -5.68
C ASN A 51 0.78 -7.53 -5.19
N LYS A 52 -0.12 -8.49 -5.32
CA LYS A 52 0.10 -9.87 -4.87
C LYS A 52 0.96 -10.70 -5.81
N ASP A 53 1.27 -10.18 -7.01
CA ASP A 53 2.19 -10.84 -7.94
C ASP A 53 3.65 -10.75 -7.48
N PHE A 54 3.93 -9.94 -6.45
CA PHE A 54 5.25 -9.79 -5.84
C PHE A 54 5.19 -10.11 -4.35
N PRO A 55 4.94 -11.39 -3.98
CA PRO A 55 4.65 -11.74 -2.58
C PRO A 55 5.76 -11.41 -1.60
N ARG A 56 7.04 -11.46 -2.02
CA ARG A 56 8.18 -11.14 -1.14
C ARG A 56 8.23 -9.66 -0.74
N ARG A 57 7.55 -8.79 -1.48
CA ARG A 57 7.55 -7.35 -1.24
C ARG A 57 6.31 -6.87 -0.50
N MET A 58 5.33 -7.72 -0.29
CA MET A 58 4.02 -7.32 0.23
C MET A 58 4.08 -6.61 1.59
N SER A 59 4.83 -7.12 2.54
CA SER A 59 4.96 -6.50 3.87
C SER A 59 5.60 -5.12 3.83
N SER A 60 6.73 -4.99 3.15
CA SER A 60 7.44 -3.70 3.06
C SER A 60 6.63 -2.68 2.28
N VAL A 61 5.93 -3.12 1.24
CA VAL A 61 5.06 -2.26 0.44
C VAL A 61 3.84 -1.80 1.24
N PHE A 62 3.23 -2.71 2.02
CA PHE A 62 2.14 -2.32 2.92
C PHE A 62 2.58 -1.22 3.89
N ASN A 63 3.74 -1.37 4.51
CA ASN A 63 4.27 -0.37 5.44
C ASN A 63 4.45 0.99 4.75
N HIS A 64 4.94 0.99 3.52
CA HIS A 64 5.10 2.20 2.70
C HIS A 64 3.75 2.86 2.41
N GLU A 65 2.79 2.09 1.90
CA GLU A 65 1.48 2.61 1.53
C GLU A 65 0.66 3.03 2.75
N LEU A 66 0.80 2.32 3.86
CA LEU A 66 0.14 2.70 5.11
C LEU A 66 0.59 4.07 5.59
N MET A 67 1.88 4.42 5.43
CA MET A 67 2.36 5.75 5.79
C MET A 67 1.70 6.84 4.93
N HIS A 68 1.54 6.60 3.62
CA HIS A 68 0.78 7.52 2.78
C HIS A 68 -0.66 7.69 3.29
N ALA A 69 -1.30 6.61 3.71
CA ALA A 69 -2.65 6.65 4.25
C ALA A 69 -2.73 7.44 5.56
N CYS A 70 -1.75 7.28 6.44
CA CYS A 70 -1.66 8.06 7.69
C CYS A 70 -1.49 9.55 7.39
N ILE A 71 -0.61 9.89 6.47
CA ILE A 71 -0.39 11.29 6.05
C ILE A 71 -1.69 11.89 5.51
N ALA A 72 -2.40 11.15 4.68
CA ALA A 72 -3.68 11.61 4.11
C ALA A 72 -4.75 11.78 5.21
N SER A 73 -4.86 10.81 6.11
CA SER A 73 -5.89 10.80 7.16
C SER A 73 -5.74 11.93 8.16
N TYR A 74 -4.50 12.31 8.48
CA TYR A 74 -4.20 13.37 9.43
C TYR A 74 -3.87 14.71 8.76
N HIS A 75 -4.07 14.80 7.43
CA HIS A 75 -3.83 16.02 6.63
C HIS A 75 -2.41 16.59 6.80
N LEU A 76 -1.42 15.69 6.82
CA LEU A 76 -0.02 16.03 7.02
C LEU A 76 0.75 16.23 5.71
N SER A 77 0.08 16.16 4.57
CA SER A 77 0.67 16.42 3.28
C SER A 77 1.13 17.88 3.19
N LYS A 78 2.32 18.11 2.69
CA LYS A 78 2.79 19.47 2.46
C LYS A 78 2.12 20.08 1.23
N SER A 79 1.68 21.33 1.34
CA SER A 79 1.12 22.06 0.22
C SER A 79 2.24 22.42 -0.76
N ASP A 80 1.90 22.43 -2.05
CA ASP A 80 2.85 22.48 -3.15
C ASP A 80 3.00 23.88 -3.75
N ASP A 81 2.99 24.91 -2.91
CA ASP A 81 3.04 26.31 -3.35
C ASP A 81 4.35 26.66 -4.07
N THR A 82 5.40 25.83 -3.93
CA THR A 82 6.74 26.10 -4.47
C THR A 82 7.26 25.02 -5.41
N ASN A 83 6.46 24.07 -5.83
CA ASN A 83 6.87 22.89 -6.62
C ASN A 83 7.96 22.03 -5.95
N LYS A 84 8.18 22.20 -4.65
CA LYS A 84 9.16 21.42 -3.88
C LYS A 84 8.50 20.83 -2.65
N LYS A 85 8.11 19.56 -2.73
CA LYS A 85 7.70 18.79 -1.57
C LYS A 85 8.93 18.32 -0.82
N CYS A 86 9.48 19.17 0.04
CA CYS A 86 10.60 18.80 0.90
C CYS A 86 10.11 18.58 2.31
N TYR A 87 10.23 17.34 2.79
CA TYR A 87 10.03 17.02 4.20
C TYR A 87 11.37 17.21 4.93
N THR A 88 11.35 18.03 5.97
CA THR A 88 12.50 18.23 6.84
C THR A 88 12.54 17.13 7.90
N GLU A 89 13.66 17.03 8.61
CA GLU A 89 13.77 16.12 9.76
C GLU A 89 12.68 16.40 10.80
N GLU A 90 12.39 17.67 11.06
CA GLU A 90 11.33 18.08 11.98
C GLU A 90 9.95 17.60 11.50
N ASP A 91 9.68 17.67 10.22
CA ASP A 91 8.41 17.16 9.66
C ASP A 91 8.26 15.67 9.90
N ILE A 92 9.33 14.90 9.77
CA ILE A 92 9.34 13.45 10.02
C ILE A 92 9.08 13.17 11.51
N CYS A 93 9.70 13.91 12.39
CA CYS A 93 9.47 13.80 13.84
C CYS A 93 8.02 14.13 14.19
N ASN A 94 7.44 15.13 13.57
CA ASN A 94 6.03 15.50 13.76
C ASN A 94 5.08 14.40 13.27
N LEU A 95 5.39 13.74 12.15
CA LEU A 95 4.63 12.58 11.66
C LEU A 95 4.61 11.47 12.71
N MET A 96 5.75 11.15 13.27
CA MET A 96 5.86 10.12 14.32
C MET A 96 5.11 10.51 15.59
N GLU A 97 5.14 11.77 15.98
CA GLU A 97 4.41 12.27 17.13
C GLU A 97 2.90 12.15 16.94
N VAL A 98 2.38 12.50 15.76
CA VAL A 98 0.94 12.49 15.47
C VAL A 98 0.37 11.09 15.25
N CYS A 99 1.05 10.26 14.44
CA CYS A 99 0.50 8.98 14.00
C CYS A 99 1.41 7.77 14.21
N GLY A 100 2.58 7.94 14.83
CA GLY A 100 3.57 6.86 14.98
C GLY A 100 3.06 5.65 15.72
N ASP A 101 2.39 5.83 16.85
CA ASP A 101 1.85 4.72 17.65
C ASP A 101 0.76 3.96 16.89
N GLU A 102 -0.13 4.68 16.26
CA GLU A 102 -1.21 4.08 15.44
C GLU A 102 -0.65 3.35 14.24
N TYR A 103 0.32 3.95 13.55
CA TYR A 103 1.03 3.31 12.44
C TYR A 103 1.68 2.00 12.87
N CYS A 104 2.43 2.00 13.96
CA CYS A 104 3.09 0.80 14.49
C CYS A 104 2.07 -0.27 14.90
N ARG A 105 0.96 0.12 15.49
CA ARG A 105 -0.14 -0.80 15.85
C ARG A 105 -0.71 -1.47 14.61
N LEU A 106 -1.02 -0.70 13.57
CA LEU A 106 -1.57 -1.21 12.32
C LEU A 106 -0.58 -2.15 11.60
N VAL A 107 0.70 -1.80 11.57
CA VAL A 107 1.73 -2.68 11.00
C VAL A 107 1.73 -4.04 11.71
N ARG A 108 1.65 -4.06 13.04
CA ARG A 108 1.62 -5.30 13.81
C ARG A 108 0.32 -6.10 13.57
N GLU A 109 -0.81 -5.42 13.53
CA GLU A 109 -2.12 -6.07 13.31
C GLU A 109 -2.21 -6.71 11.92
N PHE A 110 -1.68 -6.05 10.91
CA PHE A 110 -1.75 -6.53 9.53
C PHE A 110 -0.66 -7.54 9.15
N LYS A 111 0.41 -7.63 9.91
CA LYS A 111 1.52 -8.56 9.62
C LYS A 111 1.06 -10.00 9.40
N PRO A 112 0.27 -10.62 10.30
CA PRO A 112 -0.21 -11.98 10.08
C PRO A 112 -1.17 -12.10 8.90
N ILE A 113 -1.96 -11.08 8.62
CA ILE A 113 -2.88 -11.04 7.48
C ILE A 113 -2.11 -11.05 6.17
N ILE A 114 -1.06 -10.23 6.07
CA ILE A 114 -0.21 -10.14 4.88
C ILE A 114 0.58 -11.44 4.69
N GLU A 115 1.10 -12.04 5.76
CA GLU A 115 1.81 -13.32 5.69
C GLU A 115 0.88 -14.44 5.23
N GLU A 116 -0.37 -14.46 5.67
CA GLU A 116 -1.36 -15.42 5.21
C GLU A 116 -1.63 -15.28 3.72
N GLU A 117 -1.84 -14.06 3.25
CA GLU A 117 -2.06 -13.78 1.83
C GLU A 117 -0.85 -14.16 0.97
N LYS A 118 0.35 -13.82 1.45
CA LYS A 118 1.61 -14.18 0.82
C LYS A 118 1.76 -15.70 0.68
N ASN A 119 1.46 -16.44 1.74
CA ASN A 119 1.53 -17.90 1.73
C ASN A 119 0.50 -18.52 0.78
N ALA A 120 -0.70 -17.98 0.71
CA ALA A 120 -1.75 -18.43 -0.21
C ALA A 120 -1.32 -18.26 -1.67
N VAL A 121 -0.71 -17.13 -2.01
CA VAL A 121 -0.18 -16.85 -3.35
C VAL A 121 0.95 -17.82 -3.70
N GLN A 122 1.89 -18.05 -2.78
CA GLN A 122 3.04 -18.95 -3.00
C GLN A 122 2.60 -20.41 -3.16
N ILE A 123 1.63 -20.87 -2.40
CA ILE A 123 1.07 -22.22 -2.54
C ILE A 123 0.43 -22.39 -3.92
N LYS A 124 -0.33 -21.41 -4.38
CA LYS A 124 -0.97 -21.41 -5.69
C LYS A 124 0.06 -21.47 -6.82
N GLU A 125 1.13 -20.68 -6.74
CA GLU A 125 2.23 -20.69 -7.71
C GLU A 125 2.94 -22.04 -7.74
N ASN A 126 3.24 -22.62 -6.59
CA ASN A 126 3.89 -23.94 -6.49
C ASN A 126 3.02 -25.05 -7.11
N ARG A 127 1.72 -25.04 -6.89
CA ARG A 127 0.80 -26.00 -7.50
C ARG A 127 0.78 -25.88 -9.01
N THR A 128 0.73 -24.67 -9.53
CA THR A 128 0.77 -24.41 -10.98
C THR A 128 2.08 -24.91 -11.59
N THR A 129 3.21 -24.66 -10.97
CA THR A 129 4.53 -25.10 -11.41
C THR A 129 4.61 -26.64 -11.39
N SER A 130 4.14 -27.27 -10.33
CA SER A 130 4.13 -28.74 -10.20
C SER A 130 3.28 -29.39 -11.29
N THR A 131 2.11 -28.83 -11.59
CA THR A 131 1.23 -29.32 -12.65
C THR A 131 1.88 -29.21 -14.03
N ARG A 132 2.64 -28.16 -14.29
CA ARG A 132 3.33 -27.95 -15.58
C ARG A 132 4.51 -28.89 -15.80
N ARG A 133 5.11 -29.46 -14.75
CA ARG A 133 6.23 -30.40 -14.83
C ARG A 133 5.80 -31.83 -15.14
N ASN A 134 4.56 -32.12 -14.97
CA ASN A 134 3.97 -33.42 -15.28
C ASN A 134 3.38 -33.46 -16.69
#